data_ea6832aaaa7f889a4646528e602c73a5
#
_entry.id   ea6832aaaa7f889a4646528e602c73a5
#
_cell.length_a   1.000
_cell.length_b   1.000
_cell.length_c   1.000
_cell.angle_alpha   90.00
_cell.angle_beta   90.00
_cell.angle_gamma   90.00
#
_symmetry.space_group_name_H-M   'P 1'
#
loop_
_entity.id
_entity.type
_entity.pdbx_description
1 polymer ?
#
loop_
_entity_poly.entity_id
_entity_poly.type
_entity_poly.pdbx_seq_one_letter_code
_entity_poly.pdbx_strand_id
1 'polypeptide(L)'
;MLAKTKHQATIVVKPTFRAVATASVMVLHGAANAAEIKVLSSRGAEQAYRELVPRFENETGHKVTTIFTGALDVQKRIAAGETYDLIIMGGSGIDDFIKAGKVVRGSRVDLAKSGVGVGVRAGAPKPDISSTEALKKALLSAKSIGYSTGNSGVYIASLFERLGIAAELAPKLRQTPTGVFVGSIVATGEAEIGIQQVGELTHFDGVDFLGPLPAAVQQITVFSSGVQVGANEVEAAMHG
;
A
#
# COMPACT_ATOMS: atom_id res chain seq x y z
N MET A 1 49.21 17.12 -94.27
CA MET A 1 48.95 17.71 -92.92
C MET A 1 48.18 16.69 -92.14
N LEU A 2 48.81 16.05 -91.15
CA LEU A 2 48.37 14.80 -90.53
C LEU A 2 47.47 15.13 -89.33
N ALA A 3 46.23 14.67 -89.28
CA ALA A 3 45.32 14.74 -88.11
C ALA A 3 45.51 13.48 -87.26
N LYS A 4 45.89 13.67 -86.00
CA LYS A 4 46.08 12.57 -85.00
C LYS A 4 44.75 12.23 -84.41
N THR A 5 44.31 11.01 -84.63
CA THR A 5 43.13 10.41 -83.95
C THR A 5 43.53 9.92 -82.56
N LYS A 6 42.88 10.48 -81.47
CA LYS A 6 43.03 9.99 -80.09
C LYS A 6 42.01 8.91 -79.86
N HIS A 7 42.45 7.71 -79.55
CA HIS A 7 41.62 6.61 -79.03
C HIS A 7 41.33 6.89 -77.54
N GLN A 8 40.07 7.02 -77.17
CA GLN A 8 39.63 6.97 -75.75
C GLN A 8 39.20 5.54 -75.44
N ALA A 9 39.90 4.94 -74.52
CA ALA A 9 39.52 3.65 -73.97
C ALA A 9 38.43 3.83 -72.92
N THR A 10 37.25 3.27 -73.19
CA THR A 10 36.12 3.28 -72.23
C THR A 10 36.28 2.07 -71.27
N ILE A 11 36.53 2.39 -70.00
CA ILE A 11 36.59 1.37 -68.96
C ILE A 11 35.13 1.15 -68.46
N VAL A 12 34.56 -0.03 -68.70
CA VAL A 12 33.30 -0.51 -68.24
C VAL A 12 33.54 -1.14 -66.88
N VAL A 13 33.16 -0.41 -65.79
CA VAL A 13 33.13 -0.94 -64.41
C VAL A 13 31.76 -1.60 -64.18
N LYS A 14 31.74 -2.89 -63.97
CA LYS A 14 30.55 -3.65 -63.56
C LYS A 14 30.32 -3.42 -62.08
N PRO A 15 29.13 -2.93 -61.64
CA PRO A 15 28.84 -2.88 -60.23
C PRO A 15 28.48 -4.28 -59.70
N THR A 16 29.31 -4.82 -58.84
CA THR A 16 28.99 -5.99 -58.04
C THR A 16 28.11 -5.54 -56.89
N PHE A 17 26.78 -5.72 -56.99
CA PHE A 17 25.88 -5.60 -55.88
C PHE A 17 26.15 -6.72 -54.86
N ARG A 18 26.83 -6.41 -53.77
CA ARG A 18 26.82 -7.22 -52.57
C ARG A 18 25.50 -6.93 -51.83
N ALA A 19 24.57 -7.86 -51.88
CA ALA A 19 23.39 -7.86 -51.04
C ALA A 19 23.84 -8.02 -49.56
N VAL A 20 23.81 -6.93 -48.80
CA VAL A 20 23.92 -6.98 -47.35
C VAL A 20 22.56 -7.43 -46.85
N ALA A 21 22.45 -8.71 -46.51
CA ALA A 21 21.30 -9.24 -45.81
C ALA A 21 21.32 -8.62 -44.37
N THR A 22 20.57 -7.57 -44.14
CA THR A 22 20.24 -7.10 -42.81
C THR A 22 19.33 -8.13 -42.18
N ALA A 23 19.91 -8.99 -41.32
CA ALA A 23 19.14 -9.84 -40.43
C ALA A 23 18.45 -8.91 -39.41
N SER A 24 17.18 -8.62 -39.64
CA SER A 24 16.33 -8.02 -38.60
C SER A 24 16.18 -9.05 -37.49
N VAL A 25 16.92 -8.85 -36.40
CA VAL A 25 16.67 -9.55 -35.14
C VAL A 25 15.33 -9.04 -34.65
N MET A 26 14.24 -9.76 -34.99
CA MET A 26 12.98 -9.63 -34.27
C MET A 26 13.27 -10.09 -32.84
N VAL A 27 13.46 -9.14 -31.92
CA VAL A 27 13.33 -9.39 -30.48
C VAL A 27 11.86 -9.74 -30.29
N LEU A 28 11.56 -11.03 -30.27
CA LEU A 28 10.31 -11.53 -29.72
C LEU A 28 10.30 -11.10 -28.25
N HIS A 29 9.70 -9.95 -27.97
CA HIS A 29 9.18 -9.68 -26.65
C HIS A 29 8.09 -10.73 -26.47
N GLY A 30 8.42 -11.79 -25.71
CA GLY A 30 7.42 -12.74 -25.28
C GLY A 30 6.30 -11.91 -24.65
N ALA A 31 5.12 -11.96 -25.24
CA ALA A 31 3.93 -11.42 -24.60
C ALA A 31 3.84 -12.19 -23.28
N ALA A 32 4.25 -11.56 -22.18
CA ALA A 32 3.93 -12.06 -20.86
C ALA A 32 2.42 -12.18 -20.85
N ASN A 33 1.89 -13.39 -20.68
CA ASN A 33 0.46 -13.58 -20.60
C ASN A 33 -0.07 -12.69 -19.47
N ALA A 34 -1.08 -11.88 -19.78
CA ALA A 34 -1.73 -11.06 -18.78
C ALA A 34 -2.24 -11.96 -17.63
N ALA A 35 -1.64 -11.80 -16.46
CA ALA A 35 -2.02 -12.56 -15.27
C ALA A 35 -3.13 -11.85 -14.51
N GLU A 36 -3.97 -12.61 -13.80
CA GLU A 36 -4.93 -12.08 -12.83
C GLU A 36 -4.39 -12.31 -11.42
N ILE A 37 -3.84 -11.25 -10.81
CA ILE A 37 -3.22 -11.28 -9.49
C ILE A 37 -4.28 -11.04 -8.42
N LYS A 38 -4.45 -11.97 -7.50
CA LYS A 38 -5.38 -11.88 -6.36
C LYS A 38 -4.67 -11.40 -5.12
N VAL A 39 -5.09 -10.25 -4.59
CA VAL A 39 -4.46 -9.61 -3.44
C VAL A 39 -5.42 -9.57 -2.25
N LEU A 40 -4.93 -9.99 -1.09
CA LEU A 40 -5.60 -9.76 0.19
C LEU A 40 -4.84 -8.67 0.95
N SER A 41 -5.48 -7.52 1.18
CA SER A 41 -4.83 -6.35 1.79
C SER A 41 -5.53 -5.88 3.05
N SER A 42 -4.74 -5.52 4.06
CA SER A 42 -5.24 -4.69 5.16
C SER A 42 -5.42 -3.24 4.69
N ARG A 43 -6.38 -2.51 5.28
CA ARG A 43 -6.78 -1.18 4.80
C ARG A 43 -5.73 -0.09 4.98
N GLY A 44 -4.77 -0.26 5.88
CA GLY A 44 -3.83 0.82 6.21
C GLY A 44 -2.96 1.31 5.06
N ALA A 45 -2.83 0.54 3.96
CA ALA A 45 -2.14 0.94 2.73
C ALA A 45 -3.12 1.23 1.57
N GLU A 46 -4.44 1.13 1.78
CA GLU A 46 -5.46 1.11 0.72
C GLU A 46 -5.41 2.34 -0.20
N GLN A 47 -5.22 3.53 0.34
CA GLN A 47 -5.25 4.75 -0.46
C GLN A 47 -4.10 4.80 -1.48
N ALA A 48 -2.86 4.66 -1.01
CA ALA A 48 -1.70 4.64 -1.90
C ALA A 48 -1.78 3.48 -2.92
N TYR A 49 -2.27 2.33 -2.48
CA TYR A 49 -2.45 1.16 -3.33
C TYR A 49 -3.44 1.43 -4.48
N ARG A 50 -4.58 2.06 -4.19
CA ARG A 50 -5.59 2.40 -5.21
C ARG A 50 -5.09 3.38 -6.28
N GLU A 51 -4.11 4.21 -5.93
CA GLU A 51 -3.45 5.11 -6.90
C GLU A 51 -2.40 4.39 -7.76
N LEU A 52 -1.71 3.39 -7.21
CA LEU A 52 -0.60 2.71 -7.87
C LEU A 52 -1.05 1.55 -8.77
N VAL A 53 -2.08 0.79 -8.36
CA VAL A 53 -2.53 -0.39 -9.12
C VAL A 53 -2.90 -0.08 -10.57
N PRO A 54 -3.65 0.99 -10.91
CA PRO A 54 -3.96 1.29 -12.30
C PRO A 54 -2.71 1.56 -13.16
N ARG A 55 -1.64 2.10 -12.57
CA ARG A 55 -0.38 2.32 -13.27
C ARG A 55 0.31 0.98 -13.56
N PHE A 56 0.41 0.14 -12.55
CA PHE A 56 0.95 -1.21 -12.70
C PHE A 56 0.19 -2.02 -13.76
N GLU A 57 -1.15 -2.03 -13.74
CA GLU A 57 -1.96 -2.71 -14.73
C GLU A 57 -1.73 -2.19 -16.16
N ASN A 58 -1.58 -0.86 -16.31
CA ASN A 58 -1.30 -0.25 -17.60
C ASN A 58 0.10 -0.56 -18.13
N GLU A 59 1.09 -0.62 -17.24
CA GLU A 59 2.49 -0.88 -17.61
C GLU A 59 2.76 -2.35 -17.92
N THR A 60 2.11 -3.26 -17.21
CA THR A 60 2.38 -4.69 -17.30
C THR A 60 1.35 -5.48 -18.10
N GLY A 61 0.14 -4.94 -18.25
CA GLY A 61 -1.01 -5.65 -18.83
C GLY A 61 -1.66 -6.65 -17.87
N HIS A 62 -1.10 -6.87 -16.68
CA HIS A 62 -1.72 -7.72 -15.65
C HIS A 62 -3.01 -7.09 -15.12
N LYS A 63 -3.85 -7.90 -14.48
CA LYS A 63 -5.05 -7.45 -13.76
C LYS A 63 -4.92 -7.77 -12.29
N VAL A 64 -5.38 -6.85 -11.44
CA VAL A 64 -5.28 -7.00 -9.99
C VAL A 64 -6.65 -6.95 -9.36
N THR A 65 -7.04 -8.04 -8.72
CA THR A 65 -8.28 -8.13 -7.94
C THR A 65 -7.92 -8.09 -6.45
N THR A 66 -8.40 -7.08 -5.72
CA THR A 66 -8.02 -6.88 -4.32
C THR A 66 -9.21 -6.91 -3.38
N ILE A 67 -9.07 -7.68 -2.30
CA ILE A 67 -9.97 -7.64 -1.15
C ILE A 67 -9.31 -6.82 -0.05
N PHE A 68 -9.96 -5.71 0.35
CA PHE A 68 -9.53 -4.91 1.50
C PHE A 68 -10.34 -5.27 2.74
N THR A 69 -9.64 -5.53 3.85
CA THR A 69 -10.28 -5.88 5.12
C THR A 69 -9.42 -5.45 6.32
N GLY A 70 -9.85 -5.77 7.54
CA GLY A 70 -9.05 -5.53 8.75
C GLY A 70 -7.91 -6.55 8.90
N ALA A 71 -6.83 -6.18 9.59
CA ALA A 71 -5.68 -7.05 9.79
C ALA A 71 -6.04 -8.40 10.45
N LEU A 72 -6.97 -8.41 11.40
CA LEU A 72 -7.46 -9.63 12.04
C LEU A 72 -8.23 -10.55 11.07
N ASP A 73 -8.96 -9.95 10.11
CA ASP A 73 -9.68 -10.74 9.12
C ASP A 73 -8.72 -11.32 8.08
N VAL A 74 -7.67 -10.59 7.69
CA VAL A 74 -6.57 -11.16 6.88
C VAL A 74 -6.02 -12.43 7.54
N GLN A 75 -5.72 -12.36 8.85
CA GLN A 75 -5.22 -13.51 9.60
C GLN A 75 -6.19 -14.70 9.60
N LYS A 76 -7.49 -14.41 9.83
CA LYS A 76 -8.54 -15.46 9.85
C LYS A 76 -8.70 -16.15 8.51
N ARG A 77 -8.71 -15.40 7.40
CA ARG A 77 -8.85 -15.92 6.04
C ARG A 77 -7.66 -16.81 5.66
N ILE A 78 -6.44 -16.37 5.95
CA ILE A 78 -5.24 -17.17 5.70
C ILE A 78 -5.20 -18.43 6.60
N ALA A 79 -5.64 -18.33 7.85
CA ALA A 79 -5.76 -19.50 8.74
C ALA A 79 -6.83 -20.48 8.26
N ALA A 80 -7.92 -19.99 7.66
CA ALA A 80 -8.97 -20.82 7.06
C ALA A 80 -8.55 -21.49 5.74
N GLY A 81 -7.35 -21.17 5.21
CA GLY A 81 -6.81 -21.77 3.99
C GLY A 81 -7.23 -21.07 2.69
N GLU A 82 -7.77 -19.85 2.76
CA GLU A 82 -7.99 -19.06 1.56
C GLU A 82 -6.66 -18.74 0.88
N THR A 83 -6.63 -18.79 -0.46
CA THR A 83 -5.43 -18.61 -1.26
C THR A 83 -5.49 -17.33 -2.08
N TYR A 84 -4.41 -16.54 -2.00
CA TYR A 84 -4.16 -15.32 -2.74
C TYR A 84 -2.76 -15.36 -3.33
N ASP A 85 -2.45 -14.49 -4.29
CA ASP A 85 -1.10 -14.40 -4.84
C ASP A 85 -0.22 -13.50 -3.95
N LEU A 86 -0.80 -12.41 -3.44
CA LEU A 86 -0.10 -11.44 -2.61
C LEU A 86 -0.92 -11.11 -1.35
N ILE A 87 -0.24 -11.02 -0.22
CA ILE A 87 -0.80 -10.53 1.04
C ILE A 87 -0.13 -9.20 1.38
N ILE A 88 -0.93 -8.17 1.73
CA ILE A 88 -0.43 -6.86 2.16
C ILE A 88 -1.00 -6.54 3.55
N MET A 89 -0.11 -6.36 4.53
CA MET A 89 -0.49 -5.96 5.89
C MET A 89 0.70 -5.38 6.67
N GLY A 90 0.52 -5.10 7.95
CA GLY A 90 1.65 -4.71 8.79
C GLY A 90 2.76 -5.75 8.76
N GLY A 91 4.02 -5.30 8.65
CA GLY A 91 5.19 -6.16 8.41
C GLY A 91 5.36 -7.26 9.45
N SER A 92 5.02 -7.01 10.73
CA SER A 92 5.02 -8.07 11.75
C SER A 92 4.09 -9.23 11.41
N GLY A 93 2.90 -8.94 10.84
CA GLY A 93 1.96 -9.99 10.41
C GLY A 93 2.50 -10.79 9.22
N ILE A 94 3.21 -10.13 8.27
CA ILE A 94 3.91 -10.84 7.19
C ILE A 94 5.01 -11.75 7.77
N ASP A 95 5.79 -11.27 8.74
CA ASP A 95 6.81 -12.08 9.42
C ASP A 95 6.22 -13.31 10.13
N ASP A 96 5.07 -13.13 10.76
CA ASP A 96 4.39 -14.24 11.42
C ASP A 96 3.87 -15.27 10.39
N PHE A 97 3.39 -14.84 9.24
CA PHE A 97 3.02 -15.73 8.14
C PHE A 97 4.24 -16.43 7.53
N ILE A 98 5.40 -15.77 7.43
CA ILE A 98 6.65 -16.42 7.00
C ILE A 98 7.06 -17.51 7.99
N LYS A 99 7.03 -17.23 9.30
CA LYS A 99 7.33 -18.22 10.36
C LYS A 99 6.37 -19.41 10.31
N ALA A 100 5.09 -19.15 10.05
CA ALA A 100 4.06 -20.18 9.92
C ALA A 100 4.08 -20.95 8.58
N GLY A 101 5.00 -20.61 7.65
CA GLY A 101 5.09 -21.24 6.32
C GLY A 101 3.92 -20.89 5.40
N LYS A 102 3.22 -19.79 5.64
CA LYS A 102 2.10 -19.30 4.82
C LYS A 102 2.52 -18.27 3.76
N VAL A 103 3.65 -17.60 3.96
CA VAL A 103 4.27 -16.66 3.03
C VAL A 103 5.66 -17.17 2.67
N VAL A 104 6.03 -17.04 1.41
CA VAL A 104 7.32 -17.50 0.85
C VAL A 104 8.45 -16.70 1.51
N ARG A 105 9.47 -17.40 2.00
CA ARG A 105 10.66 -16.76 2.57
C ARG A 105 11.36 -15.91 1.50
N GLY A 106 11.71 -14.68 1.87
CA GLY A 106 12.42 -13.75 0.97
C GLY A 106 11.50 -12.99 0.01
N SER A 107 10.18 -13.26 0.00
CA SER A 107 9.22 -12.48 -0.82
C SER A 107 8.68 -11.22 -0.13
N ARG A 108 9.05 -10.97 1.13
CA ARG A 108 8.62 -9.76 1.82
C ARG A 108 9.25 -8.52 1.20
N VAL A 109 8.39 -7.55 0.86
CA VAL A 109 8.78 -6.20 0.41
C VAL A 109 8.09 -5.17 1.30
N ASP A 110 8.85 -4.23 1.83
CA ASP A 110 8.31 -3.11 2.62
C ASP A 110 7.82 -2.03 1.64
N LEU A 111 6.50 -1.77 1.64
CA LEU A 111 5.84 -0.90 0.66
C LEU A 111 5.71 0.54 1.16
N ALA A 112 5.30 0.72 2.41
CA ALA A 112 4.98 2.03 2.96
C ALA A 112 5.17 2.08 4.48
N LYS A 113 5.31 3.30 5.00
CA LYS A 113 5.32 3.58 6.44
C LYS A 113 4.18 4.53 6.75
N SER A 114 3.41 4.23 7.79
CA SER A 114 2.35 5.10 8.27
C SER A 114 2.39 5.23 9.78
N GLY A 115 2.31 6.46 10.25
CA GLY A 115 2.13 6.77 11.68
C GLY A 115 0.66 6.71 12.08
N VAL A 116 0.40 6.81 13.37
CA VAL A 116 -0.94 7.01 13.93
C VAL A 116 -1.18 8.51 14.05
N GLY A 117 -2.39 8.95 13.70
CA GLY A 117 -2.78 10.34 13.74
C GLY A 117 -4.13 10.55 14.45
N VAL A 118 -4.44 11.81 14.68
CA VAL A 118 -5.65 12.27 15.34
C VAL A 118 -6.46 13.16 14.40
N GLY A 119 -7.76 12.96 14.37
CA GLY A 119 -8.70 13.79 13.62
C GLY A 119 -9.92 14.14 14.43
N VAL A 120 -10.56 15.24 14.06
CA VAL A 120 -11.86 15.68 14.59
C VAL A 120 -12.81 15.95 13.43
N ARG A 121 -14.10 16.10 13.68
CA ARG A 121 -15.05 16.48 12.63
C ARG A 121 -14.64 17.84 12.03
N ALA A 122 -14.79 17.96 10.71
CA ALA A 122 -14.49 19.21 10.01
C ALA A 122 -15.23 20.40 10.64
N GLY A 123 -14.48 21.47 10.93
CA GLY A 123 -14.97 22.67 11.60
C GLY A 123 -15.19 22.55 13.12
N ALA A 124 -14.93 21.41 13.73
CA ALA A 124 -14.99 21.26 15.19
C ALA A 124 -13.76 21.91 15.88
N PRO A 125 -13.86 22.23 17.18
CA PRO A 125 -12.70 22.68 17.94
C PRO A 125 -11.51 21.73 17.83
N LYS A 126 -10.31 22.29 17.69
CA LYS A 126 -9.06 21.54 17.51
C LYS A 126 -8.29 21.50 18.83
N PRO A 127 -8.37 20.42 19.60
CA PRO A 127 -7.60 20.31 20.84
C PRO A 127 -6.10 20.26 20.55
N ASP A 128 -5.30 20.73 21.51
CA ASP A 128 -3.84 20.60 21.43
C ASP A 128 -3.43 19.14 21.66
N ILE A 129 -2.62 18.63 20.73
CA ILE A 129 -2.04 17.28 20.77
C ILE A 129 -0.52 17.32 20.61
N SER A 130 0.13 18.48 20.80
CA SER A 130 1.54 18.71 20.50
C SER A 130 2.51 17.94 21.41
N SER A 131 2.06 17.50 22.56
CA SER A 131 2.85 16.71 23.53
C SER A 131 2.02 15.54 24.06
N THR A 132 2.67 14.59 24.72
CA THR A 132 1.98 13.46 25.40
C THR A 132 0.98 13.96 26.44
N GLU A 133 1.34 14.99 27.21
CA GLU A 133 0.46 15.56 28.22
C GLU A 133 -0.72 16.31 27.60
N ALA A 134 -0.50 17.07 26.53
CA ALA A 134 -1.55 17.74 25.78
C ALA A 134 -2.53 16.72 25.16
N LEU A 135 -2.00 15.67 24.53
CA LEU A 135 -2.81 14.56 24.00
C LEU A 135 -3.64 13.90 25.12
N LYS A 136 -3.01 13.56 26.25
CA LYS A 136 -3.70 12.97 27.40
C LYS A 136 -4.84 13.86 27.87
N LYS A 137 -4.59 15.17 28.04
CA LYS A 137 -5.63 16.14 28.42
C LYS A 137 -6.75 16.20 27.39
N ALA A 138 -6.44 16.23 26.10
CA ALA A 138 -7.45 16.24 25.03
C ALA A 138 -8.34 15.00 25.09
N LEU A 139 -7.76 13.81 25.24
CA LEU A 139 -8.49 12.54 25.33
C LEU A 139 -9.39 12.48 26.57
N LEU A 140 -8.88 12.91 27.73
CA LEU A 140 -9.66 12.95 28.97
C LEU A 140 -10.83 13.95 28.92
N SER A 141 -10.67 15.05 28.17
CA SER A 141 -11.71 16.06 27.99
C SER A 141 -12.75 15.71 26.94
N ALA A 142 -12.42 14.82 25.99
CA ALA A 142 -13.33 14.42 24.93
C ALA A 142 -14.54 13.66 25.46
N LYS A 143 -15.70 13.83 24.79
CA LYS A 143 -16.94 13.09 25.08
C LYS A 143 -16.94 11.68 24.52
N SER A 144 -16.27 11.49 23.39
CA SER A 144 -16.17 10.19 22.71
C SER A 144 -14.89 10.11 21.88
N ILE A 145 -14.30 8.91 21.81
CA ILE A 145 -13.05 8.63 21.13
C ILE A 145 -13.22 7.42 20.23
N GLY A 146 -13.08 7.64 18.92
CA GLY A 146 -13.13 6.60 17.91
C GLY A 146 -11.76 5.97 17.68
N TYR A 147 -11.69 4.64 17.58
CA TYR A 147 -10.50 3.89 17.20
C TYR A 147 -10.88 2.59 16.50
N SER A 148 -9.97 2.01 15.73
CA SER A 148 -10.25 0.83 14.90
C SER A 148 -9.91 -0.49 15.58
N THR A 149 -10.29 -1.60 14.95
CA THR A 149 -9.79 -2.96 15.27
C THR A 149 -8.49 -3.31 14.56
N GLY A 150 -7.93 -2.42 13.75
CA GLY A 150 -6.67 -2.61 13.02
C GLY A 150 -5.42 -2.36 13.89
N ASN A 151 -4.25 -2.33 13.23
CA ASN A 151 -2.96 -2.15 13.92
C ASN A 151 -2.89 -0.89 14.79
N SER A 152 -3.41 0.24 14.30
CA SER A 152 -3.47 1.47 15.09
C SER A 152 -4.38 1.31 16.31
N GLY A 153 -5.50 0.62 16.19
CA GLY A 153 -6.43 0.43 17.31
C GLY A 153 -5.85 -0.43 18.42
N VAL A 154 -5.16 -1.52 18.07
CA VAL A 154 -4.43 -2.36 19.04
C VAL A 154 -3.37 -1.53 19.77
N TYR A 155 -2.61 -0.73 19.02
CA TYR A 155 -1.61 0.16 19.61
C TYR A 155 -2.22 1.18 20.55
N ILE A 156 -3.31 1.85 20.14
CA ILE A 156 -3.98 2.89 20.92
C ILE A 156 -4.55 2.34 22.23
N ALA A 157 -5.15 1.16 22.22
CA ALA A 157 -5.59 0.51 23.43
C ALA A 157 -4.42 0.30 24.43
N SER A 158 -3.31 -0.22 23.93
CA SER A 158 -2.06 -0.36 24.71
C SER A 158 -1.50 1.00 25.18
N LEU A 159 -1.61 2.06 24.36
CA LEU A 159 -1.17 3.40 24.74
C LEU A 159 -2.00 3.95 25.91
N PHE A 160 -3.32 3.77 25.89
CA PHE A 160 -4.19 4.19 26.99
C PHE A 160 -3.82 3.54 28.33
N GLU A 161 -3.46 2.24 28.29
CA GLU A 161 -2.95 1.53 29.47
C GLU A 161 -1.62 2.14 29.96
N ARG A 162 -0.65 2.34 29.07
CA ARG A 162 0.65 2.93 29.41
C ARG A 162 0.56 4.35 29.96
N LEU A 163 -0.42 5.13 29.50
CA LEU A 163 -0.69 6.49 29.99
C LEU A 163 -1.50 6.50 31.29
N GLY A 164 -1.97 5.34 31.76
CA GLY A 164 -2.78 5.21 32.97
C GLY A 164 -4.17 5.85 32.89
N ILE A 165 -4.75 5.91 31.66
CA ILE A 165 -6.07 6.54 31.42
C ILE A 165 -7.12 5.59 30.87
N ALA A 166 -6.79 4.33 30.65
CA ALA A 166 -7.69 3.37 30.02
C ALA A 166 -9.04 3.23 30.74
N ALA A 167 -9.02 3.15 32.06
CA ALA A 167 -10.26 3.02 32.86
C ALA A 167 -11.17 4.27 32.75
N GLU A 168 -10.58 5.45 32.72
CA GLU A 168 -11.32 6.71 32.59
C GLU A 168 -11.89 6.90 31.18
N LEU A 169 -11.17 6.43 30.17
CA LEU A 169 -11.62 6.50 28.78
C LEU A 169 -12.66 5.43 28.42
N ALA A 170 -12.69 4.29 29.10
CA ALA A 170 -13.52 3.14 28.74
C ALA A 170 -14.98 3.48 28.37
N PRO A 171 -15.72 4.32 29.13
CA PRO A 171 -17.10 4.67 28.78
C PRO A 171 -17.22 5.55 27.53
N LYS A 172 -16.13 6.21 27.12
CA LYS A 172 -16.08 7.14 25.99
C LYS A 172 -15.61 6.47 24.70
N LEU A 173 -15.08 5.27 24.77
CA LEU A 173 -14.48 4.58 23.62
C LEU A 173 -15.56 4.10 22.63
N ARG A 174 -15.28 4.30 21.35
CA ARG A 174 -16.09 3.86 20.21
C ARG A 174 -15.19 3.09 19.26
N GLN A 175 -15.13 1.78 19.42
CA GLN A 175 -14.38 0.93 18.52
C GLN A 175 -15.18 0.63 17.26
N THR A 176 -14.64 0.97 16.09
CA THR A 176 -15.30 0.65 14.83
C THR A 176 -15.24 -0.85 14.53
N PRO A 177 -16.29 -1.42 13.93
CA PRO A 177 -16.24 -2.78 13.40
C PRO A 177 -15.08 -2.96 12.40
N THR A 178 -14.65 -4.21 12.21
CA THR A 178 -13.65 -4.56 11.20
C THR A 178 -14.07 -4.04 9.81
N GLY A 179 -13.17 -3.34 9.14
CA GLY A 179 -13.43 -2.78 7.82
C GLY A 179 -14.14 -1.42 7.81
N VAL A 180 -14.51 -0.88 8.97
CA VAL A 180 -15.10 0.46 9.08
C VAL A 180 -14.02 1.48 9.47
N PHE A 181 -13.90 2.56 8.71
CA PHE A 181 -12.97 3.64 9.01
C PHE A 181 -13.43 4.46 10.20
N VAL A 182 -12.50 4.85 11.07
CA VAL A 182 -12.76 5.77 12.17
C VAL A 182 -13.25 7.14 11.68
N GLY A 183 -12.73 7.56 10.51
CA GLY A 183 -13.17 8.80 9.87
C GLY A 183 -14.69 8.89 9.67
N SER A 184 -15.38 7.77 9.42
CA SER A 184 -16.84 7.77 9.22
C SER A 184 -17.61 8.18 10.48
N ILE A 185 -17.21 7.67 11.64
CA ILE A 185 -17.87 8.00 12.93
C ILE A 185 -17.45 9.39 13.44
N VAL A 186 -16.28 9.90 13.00
CA VAL A 186 -15.84 11.27 13.27
C VAL A 186 -16.61 12.27 12.41
N ALA A 187 -16.75 12.02 11.12
CA ALA A 187 -17.45 12.89 10.19
C ALA A 187 -18.95 13.06 10.57
N THR A 188 -19.58 11.99 11.08
CA THR A 188 -20.98 12.04 11.57
C THR A 188 -21.11 12.63 12.96
N GLY A 189 -20.00 12.80 13.71
CA GLY A 189 -19.99 13.29 15.09
C GLY A 189 -20.32 12.24 16.15
N GLU A 190 -20.38 10.98 15.80
CA GLU A 190 -20.50 9.85 16.75
C GLU A 190 -19.25 9.72 17.63
N ALA A 191 -18.08 10.03 17.08
CA ALA A 191 -16.84 10.24 17.82
C ALA A 191 -16.37 11.70 17.70
N GLU A 192 -16.03 12.32 18.83
CA GLU A 192 -15.49 13.68 18.88
C GLU A 192 -14.03 13.70 18.41
N ILE A 193 -13.24 12.73 18.87
CA ILE A 193 -11.85 12.53 18.46
C ILE A 193 -11.74 11.15 17.81
N GLY A 194 -11.09 11.08 16.65
CA GLY A 194 -10.76 9.81 15.96
C GLY A 194 -9.26 9.59 15.95
N ILE A 195 -8.83 8.36 16.22
CA ILE A 195 -7.42 7.97 16.18
C ILE A 195 -7.27 6.76 15.28
N GLN A 196 -6.49 6.90 14.19
CA GLN A 196 -6.28 5.85 13.19
C GLN A 196 -4.95 6.07 12.46
N GLN A 197 -4.60 5.19 11.51
CA GLN A 197 -3.46 5.44 10.62
C GLN A 197 -3.63 6.78 9.90
N VAL A 198 -2.54 7.54 9.76
CA VAL A 198 -2.55 8.86 9.11
C VAL A 198 -3.20 8.78 7.73
N GLY A 199 -2.81 7.82 6.90
CA GLY A 199 -3.35 7.65 5.55
C GLY A 199 -4.86 7.37 5.50
N GLU A 200 -5.44 6.82 6.57
CA GLU A 200 -6.88 6.55 6.66
C GLU A 200 -7.68 7.77 7.10
N LEU A 201 -7.07 8.71 7.84
CA LEU A 201 -7.73 9.93 8.32
C LEU A 201 -7.62 11.10 7.35
N THR A 202 -6.46 11.29 6.71
CA THR A 202 -6.16 12.45 5.85
C THR A 202 -6.99 12.48 4.57
N HIS A 203 -7.51 11.32 4.13
CA HIS A 203 -8.31 11.19 2.92
C HIS A 203 -9.82 11.02 3.22
N PHE A 204 -10.25 11.28 4.45
CA PHE A 204 -11.64 11.10 4.81
C PHE A 204 -12.38 12.44 4.81
N ASP A 205 -13.35 12.57 3.90
CA ASP A 205 -14.18 13.76 3.83
C ASP A 205 -14.93 14.01 5.14
N GLY A 206 -14.99 15.27 5.55
CA GLY A 206 -15.65 15.65 6.82
C GLY A 206 -14.78 15.46 8.07
N VAL A 207 -13.49 15.16 7.92
CA VAL A 207 -12.51 15.08 9.01
C VAL A 207 -11.43 16.14 8.84
N ASP A 208 -11.19 16.92 9.89
CA ASP A 208 -10.00 17.77 10.02
C ASP A 208 -8.89 16.96 10.70
N PHE A 209 -7.81 16.72 9.98
CA PHE A 209 -6.63 16.06 10.55
C PHE A 209 -5.85 17.04 11.42
N LEU A 210 -5.69 16.70 12.70
CA LEU A 210 -4.97 17.53 13.67
C LEU A 210 -3.45 17.36 13.59
N GLY A 211 -3.00 16.17 13.17
CA GLY A 211 -1.61 15.82 13.11
C GLY A 211 -1.32 14.37 13.55
N PRO A 212 -0.07 13.94 13.41
CA PRO A 212 0.38 12.67 13.97
C PRO A 212 0.40 12.72 15.50
N LEU A 213 0.38 11.56 16.15
CA LEU A 213 0.66 11.48 17.59
C LEU A 213 2.02 12.12 17.93
N PRO A 214 2.18 12.68 19.14
CA PRO A 214 3.47 13.18 19.62
C PRO A 214 4.57 12.13 19.45
N ALA A 215 5.79 12.56 19.08
CA ALA A 215 6.91 11.66 18.78
C ALA A 215 7.20 10.65 19.89
N ALA A 216 7.05 11.06 21.16
CA ALA A 216 7.30 10.19 22.31
C ALA A 216 6.30 9.01 22.43
N VAL A 217 5.14 9.13 21.81
CA VAL A 217 4.07 8.11 21.81
C VAL A 217 3.61 7.75 20.39
N GLN A 218 4.43 8.03 19.39
CA GLN A 218 4.14 7.65 18.02
C GLN A 218 4.48 6.17 17.76
N GLN A 219 3.68 5.50 16.97
CA GLN A 219 4.01 4.20 16.40
C GLN A 219 3.98 4.28 14.88
N ILE A 220 5.06 3.85 14.26
CA ILE A 220 5.15 3.70 12.82
C ILE A 220 4.87 2.25 12.44
N THR A 221 3.84 2.03 11.64
CA THR A 221 3.57 0.74 11.03
C THR A 221 4.28 0.70 9.67
N VAL A 222 5.12 -0.29 9.45
CA VAL A 222 5.62 -0.63 8.11
C VAL A 222 4.60 -1.57 7.49
N PHE A 223 4.00 -1.17 6.37
CA PHE A 223 3.15 -2.05 5.57
C PHE A 223 4.02 -2.79 4.57
N SER A 224 3.89 -4.09 4.54
CA SER A 224 4.70 -4.97 3.70
C SER A 224 3.81 -5.90 2.90
N SER A 225 4.29 -6.31 1.74
CA SER A 225 3.72 -7.40 0.96
C SER A 225 4.48 -8.69 1.19
N GLY A 226 3.87 -9.81 0.84
CA GLY A 226 4.50 -11.12 0.77
C GLY A 226 3.70 -12.07 -0.11
N VAL A 227 4.39 -12.88 -0.91
CA VAL A 227 3.77 -13.89 -1.77
C VAL A 227 3.29 -15.05 -0.92
N GLN A 228 2.02 -15.44 -1.05
CA GLN A 228 1.47 -16.56 -0.30
C GLN A 228 2.03 -17.89 -0.83
N VAL A 229 2.30 -18.85 0.06
CA VAL A 229 2.64 -20.20 -0.34
C VAL A 229 1.43 -20.84 -1.03
N GLY A 230 1.63 -21.34 -2.27
CA GLY A 230 0.56 -21.84 -3.11
C GLY A 230 -0.13 -20.79 -3.99
N ALA A 231 0.47 -19.59 -4.11
CA ALA A 231 0.07 -18.59 -5.10
C ALA A 231 0.12 -19.15 -6.53
N ASN A 232 -0.82 -18.74 -7.38
CA ASN A 232 -0.87 -19.17 -8.78
C ASN A 232 0.02 -18.29 -9.66
N GLU A 233 0.07 -16.98 -9.38
CA GLU A 233 0.73 -15.96 -10.20
C GLU A 233 2.00 -15.41 -9.52
N VAL A 234 2.89 -16.33 -9.09
CA VAL A 234 4.10 -15.99 -8.30
C VAL A 234 5.00 -14.99 -9.02
N GLU A 235 5.29 -15.21 -10.32
CA GLU A 235 6.18 -14.32 -11.10
C GLU A 235 5.57 -12.93 -11.23
N ALA A 236 4.29 -12.83 -11.61
CA ALA A 236 3.60 -11.56 -11.74
C ALA A 236 3.50 -10.82 -10.38
N ALA A 237 3.26 -11.54 -9.28
CA ALA A 237 3.18 -10.98 -7.93
C ALA A 237 4.54 -10.49 -7.38
N MET A 238 5.67 -10.99 -7.90
CA MET A 238 7.02 -10.58 -7.48
C MET A 238 7.57 -9.37 -8.26
N HIS A 239 6.98 -9.03 -9.40
CA HIS A 239 7.42 -7.92 -10.27
C HIS A 239 6.57 -6.66 -10.11
N GLY A 240 5.59 -6.68 -9.22
CA GLY A 240 4.64 -5.59 -8.95
C GLY A 240 5.03 -4.59 -7.85
#